data_f13c37bf4f2bc458bd213f1d2144013c
#
_entry.id   f13c37bf4f2bc458bd213f1d2144013c
#
_cell.length_a   1.000
_cell.length_b   1.000
_cell.length_c   1.000
_cell.angle_alpha   90.00
_cell.angle_beta   90.00
_cell.angle_gamma   90.00
#
_symmetry.space_group_name_H-M   'P 1'
#
loop_
_entity.id
_entity.type
_entity.pdbx_description
1 polymer ?
#
loop_
_entity_poly.entity_id
_entity_poly.type
_entity_poly.pdbx_seq_one_letter_code
_entity_poly.pdbx_strand_id
1 'polypeptide(L)'
;NDIFYQIASFMNNFEPVRWRWSHSLHHSYTASIDPHDFEVEGSIFWAPKNLFNFFIVFVPGISLIFFHKSLHKEIIWHALGLETRVMKECIPDDKKKDCINSSRLFVALWLVIIFCSIIFNSLLPILLFLLPKCFASLNMVWGLTQHMGLKEGIKDHRFSTRSIRLNPIFSFIYWKMEYHIEHHMFPLVPSHNLPKL
;
A
#
# COMPACT_ATOMS: atom_id res chain seq x y z
N ASN A 1 -0.09 0.24 -20.62
CA ASN A 1 -0.03 0.77 -19.24
C ASN A 1 -0.15 -0.32 -18.15
N ASP A 2 -0.89 -1.41 -18.40
CA ASP A 2 -1.12 -2.46 -17.39
C ASP A 2 0.15 -3.21 -17.00
N ILE A 3 1.08 -3.44 -17.91
CA ILE A 3 2.36 -4.10 -17.62
C ILE A 3 3.17 -3.27 -16.61
N PHE A 4 3.30 -1.97 -16.82
CA PHE A 4 4.02 -1.09 -15.88
C PHE A 4 3.35 -1.04 -14.51
N TYR A 5 2.01 -1.05 -14.49
CA TYR A 5 1.25 -1.11 -13.23
C TYR A 5 1.52 -2.43 -12.49
N GLN A 6 1.54 -3.57 -13.17
CA GLN A 6 1.85 -4.86 -12.57
C GLN A 6 3.27 -4.91 -12.00
N ILE A 7 4.26 -4.42 -12.77
CA ILE A 7 5.66 -4.36 -12.32
C ILE A 7 5.79 -3.45 -11.08
N ALA A 8 5.25 -2.23 -11.14
CA ALA A 8 5.29 -1.30 -10.02
C ALA A 8 4.58 -1.86 -8.78
N SER A 9 3.43 -2.51 -8.95
CA SER A 9 2.68 -3.17 -7.89
C SER A 9 3.49 -4.28 -7.24
N PHE A 10 4.14 -5.13 -8.05
CA PHE A 10 5.03 -6.16 -7.53
C PHE A 10 6.21 -5.57 -6.76
N MET A 11 6.87 -4.53 -7.30
CA MET A 11 8.01 -3.88 -6.64
C MET A 11 7.62 -3.24 -5.30
N ASN A 12 6.42 -2.67 -5.20
CA ASN A 12 5.90 -2.07 -3.96
C ASN A 12 5.16 -3.06 -3.05
N ASN A 13 5.02 -4.32 -3.47
CA ASN A 13 4.26 -5.34 -2.76
C ASN A 13 2.77 -5.00 -2.57
N PHE A 14 2.20 -4.25 -3.50
CA PHE A 14 0.78 -3.96 -3.56
C PHE A 14 0.11 -4.88 -4.57
N GLU A 15 -0.64 -5.88 -4.11
CA GLU A 15 -1.41 -6.73 -5.01
C GLU A 15 -2.37 -5.86 -5.82
N PRO A 16 -2.28 -5.83 -7.17
CA PRO A 16 -2.86 -4.77 -7.99
C PRO A 16 -4.40 -4.73 -7.97
N VAL A 17 -5.08 -5.86 -7.82
CA VAL A 17 -6.54 -5.92 -7.74
C VAL A 17 -7.00 -5.42 -6.37
N ARG A 18 -6.42 -5.97 -5.30
CA ARG A 18 -6.71 -5.55 -3.92
C ARG A 18 -6.43 -4.05 -3.75
N TRP A 19 -5.27 -3.58 -4.22
CA TRP A 19 -4.89 -2.18 -4.09
C TRP A 19 -5.84 -1.25 -4.83
N ARG A 20 -6.20 -1.56 -6.06
CA ARG A 20 -7.14 -0.75 -6.85
C ARG A 20 -8.48 -0.53 -6.12
N TRP A 21 -9.04 -1.58 -5.57
CA TRP A 21 -10.36 -1.50 -4.94
C TRP A 21 -10.31 -0.88 -3.54
N SER A 22 -9.31 -1.22 -2.72
CA SER A 22 -9.14 -0.59 -1.41
C SER A 22 -8.82 0.89 -1.52
N HIS A 23 -8.00 1.27 -2.51
CA HIS A 23 -7.66 2.67 -2.76
C HIS A 23 -8.84 3.49 -3.28
N SER A 24 -9.67 2.91 -4.12
CA SER A 24 -10.94 3.54 -4.53
C SER A 24 -11.88 3.75 -3.34
N LEU A 25 -11.96 2.79 -2.42
CA LEU A 25 -12.73 2.92 -1.18
C LEU A 25 -12.14 4.02 -0.28
N HIS A 26 -10.80 4.04 -0.14
CA HIS A 26 -10.08 5.07 0.61
C HIS A 26 -10.40 6.48 0.12
N HIS A 27 -10.40 6.73 -1.18
CA HIS A 27 -10.82 8.03 -1.75
C HIS A 27 -12.28 8.38 -1.45
N SER A 28 -13.16 7.40 -1.34
CA SER A 28 -14.58 7.65 -1.07
C SER A 28 -14.87 7.85 0.42
N TYR A 29 -14.09 7.20 1.30
CA TYR A 29 -14.35 7.08 2.73
C TYR A 29 -13.07 7.23 3.55
N THR A 30 -12.26 8.23 3.24
CA THR A 30 -10.95 8.49 3.85
C THR A 30 -11.02 8.48 5.38
N ALA A 31 -10.20 7.64 5.99
CA ALA A 31 -10.10 7.43 7.44
C ALA A 31 -11.44 7.06 8.12
N SER A 32 -12.38 6.43 7.37
CA SER A 32 -13.66 6.00 7.92
C SER A 32 -13.56 4.65 8.64
N ILE A 33 -14.40 4.47 9.66
CA ILE A 33 -14.53 3.20 10.39
C ILE A 33 -15.61 2.32 9.72
N ASP A 34 -16.64 2.93 9.16
CA ASP A 34 -17.75 2.24 8.48
C ASP A 34 -18.24 3.08 7.26
N PRO A 35 -18.01 2.61 6.01
CA PRO A 35 -17.18 1.46 5.66
C PRO A 35 -15.72 1.65 6.07
N HIS A 36 -15.04 0.54 6.36
CA HIS A 36 -13.67 0.59 6.89
C HIS A 36 -12.65 0.99 5.82
N ASP A 37 -11.87 2.03 6.11
CA ASP A 37 -10.71 2.40 5.31
C ASP A 37 -9.53 1.48 5.66
N PHE A 38 -9.13 0.62 4.72
CA PHE A 38 -8.04 -0.33 4.91
C PHE A 38 -6.65 0.28 4.71
N GLU A 39 -6.56 1.55 4.34
CA GLU A 39 -5.27 2.20 4.07
C GLU A 39 -4.87 3.15 5.20
N VAL A 40 -5.83 3.78 5.86
CA VAL A 40 -5.58 4.74 6.94
C VAL A 40 -6.37 4.37 8.19
N GLU A 41 -5.66 4.14 9.28
CA GLU A 41 -6.23 4.06 10.61
C GLU A 41 -5.94 5.38 11.35
N GLY A 42 -6.89 6.30 11.32
CA GLY A 42 -6.81 7.67 11.81
C GLY A 42 -6.16 7.90 13.19
N SER A 43 -6.92 8.39 14.17
CA SER A 43 -6.41 8.81 15.50
C SER A 43 -5.79 7.68 16.32
N ILE A 44 -6.16 6.43 16.05
CA ILE A 44 -5.60 5.23 16.72
C ILE A 44 -4.08 5.16 16.56
N PHE A 45 -3.53 5.76 15.51
CA PHE A 45 -2.09 5.76 15.24
C PHE A 45 -1.27 6.41 16.36
N TRP A 46 -1.80 7.42 17.04
CA TRP A 46 -1.10 8.14 18.10
C TRP A 46 -1.00 7.38 19.43
N ALA A 47 -1.65 6.24 19.58
CA ALA A 47 -1.47 5.42 20.77
C ALA A 47 -0.01 4.94 20.86
N PRO A 48 0.62 4.95 22.05
CA PRO A 48 2.05 4.61 22.21
C PRO A 48 2.42 3.24 21.62
N LYS A 49 1.54 2.24 21.76
CA LYS A 49 1.73 0.91 21.13
C LYS A 49 1.81 0.97 19.60
N ASN A 50 1.08 1.89 18.97
CA ASN A 50 1.04 2.04 17.52
C ASN A 50 2.26 2.79 17.01
N LEU A 51 2.76 3.77 17.76
CA LEU A 51 4.05 4.41 17.49
C LEU A 51 5.20 3.40 17.59
N PHE A 52 5.20 2.54 18.61
CA PHE A 52 6.17 1.45 18.72
C PHE A 52 6.07 0.52 17.50
N ASN A 53 4.86 0.09 17.13
CA ASN A 53 4.62 -0.73 15.95
C ASN A 53 5.09 -0.03 14.67
N PHE A 54 4.88 1.28 14.55
CA PHE A 54 5.38 2.05 13.41
C PHE A 54 6.90 1.96 13.27
N PHE A 55 7.65 2.15 14.34
CA PHE A 55 9.11 2.05 14.27
C PHE A 55 9.58 0.61 14.01
N ILE A 56 8.90 -0.37 14.57
CA ILE A 56 9.30 -1.77 14.43
C ILE A 56 9.10 -2.30 12.99
N VAL A 57 8.19 -1.70 12.18
CA VAL A 57 8.02 -2.10 10.76
C VAL A 57 9.26 -1.84 9.91
N PHE A 58 10.14 -0.94 10.35
CA PHE A 58 11.42 -0.70 9.67
C PHE A 58 12.46 -1.81 9.95
N VAL A 59 12.20 -2.71 10.89
CA VAL A 59 13.08 -3.85 11.13
C VAL A 59 12.74 -4.96 10.13
N PRO A 60 13.73 -5.46 9.35
CA PRO A 60 13.50 -6.46 8.32
C PRO A 60 12.79 -7.70 8.85
N GLY A 61 11.77 -8.15 8.12
CA GLY A 61 11.04 -9.38 8.44
C GLY A 61 10.05 -9.29 9.60
N ILE A 62 10.13 -8.28 10.47
CA ILE A 62 9.18 -8.11 11.59
C ILE A 62 7.78 -7.84 11.07
N SER A 63 7.65 -7.08 10.01
CA SER A 63 6.36 -6.84 9.35
C SER A 63 5.66 -8.14 8.90
N LEU A 64 6.40 -9.18 8.62
CA LEU A 64 5.86 -10.49 8.25
C LEU A 64 5.24 -11.24 9.44
N ILE A 65 5.78 -11.02 10.65
CA ILE A 65 5.47 -11.83 11.84
C ILE A 65 4.43 -11.13 12.72
N PHE A 66 4.55 -9.84 12.95
CA PHE A 66 3.80 -9.14 14.01
C PHE A 66 2.59 -8.34 13.52
N PHE A 67 2.45 -8.09 12.23
CA PHE A 67 1.34 -7.26 11.75
C PHE A 67 0.18 -8.10 11.23
N HIS A 68 -0.93 -8.08 11.96
CA HIS A 68 -2.21 -8.69 11.55
C HIS A 68 -2.71 -8.20 10.18
N LYS A 69 -2.27 -7.00 9.78
CA LYS A 69 -2.62 -6.34 8.52
C LYS A 69 -1.46 -6.29 7.52
N SER A 70 -0.52 -7.23 7.62
CA SER A 70 0.58 -7.31 6.66
C SER A 70 0.08 -7.64 5.26
N LEU A 71 0.39 -6.80 4.28
CA LEU A 71 0.11 -7.05 2.86
C LEU A 71 0.66 -8.41 2.38
N HIS A 72 1.79 -8.86 2.92
CA HIS A 72 2.35 -10.17 2.63
C HIS A 72 1.41 -11.31 3.05
N LYS A 73 0.82 -11.22 4.25
CA LYS A 73 -0.15 -12.21 4.73
C LYS A 73 -1.41 -12.20 3.88
N GLU A 74 -1.92 -11.02 3.52
CA GLU A 74 -3.07 -10.91 2.63
C GLU A 74 -2.80 -11.57 1.29
N ILE A 75 -1.64 -11.31 0.67
CA ILE A 75 -1.23 -11.93 -0.59
C ILE A 75 -1.19 -13.46 -0.47
N ILE A 76 -0.57 -13.99 0.60
CA ILE A 76 -0.50 -15.44 0.83
C ILE A 76 -1.91 -16.03 1.03
N TRP A 77 -2.76 -15.40 1.83
CA TRP A 77 -4.12 -15.88 2.08
C TRP A 77 -4.98 -15.85 0.81
N HIS A 78 -4.90 -14.77 0.04
CA HIS A 78 -5.59 -14.69 -1.25
C HIS A 78 -5.07 -15.76 -2.22
N ALA A 79 -3.76 -15.99 -2.28
CA ALA A 79 -3.18 -17.06 -3.14
C ALA A 79 -3.70 -18.45 -2.76
N LEU A 80 -3.96 -18.70 -1.47
CA LEU A 80 -4.58 -19.93 -0.96
C LEU A 80 -6.11 -19.99 -1.20
N GLY A 81 -6.71 -18.91 -1.73
CA GLY A 81 -8.15 -18.80 -1.96
C GLY A 81 -8.95 -18.44 -0.69
N LEU A 82 -8.28 -17.95 0.36
CA LEU A 82 -8.93 -17.53 1.59
C LEU A 82 -9.39 -16.07 1.46
N GLU A 83 -10.65 -15.80 1.76
CA GLU A 83 -11.21 -14.45 1.74
C GLU A 83 -10.84 -13.71 3.04
N THR A 84 -10.09 -12.62 2.88
CA THR A 84 -9.84 -11.66 3.96
C THR A 84 -10.98 -10.65 4.08
N ARG A 85 -10.98 -9.86 5.15
CA ARG A 85 -11.96 -8.79 5.35
C ARG A 85 -11.91 -7.77 4.19
N VAL A 86 -10.72 -7.35 3.76
CA VAL A 86 -10.58 -6.42 2.63
C VAL A 86 -11.13 -7.00 1.33
N MET A 87 -10.96 -8.30 1.08
CA MET A 87 -11.53 -8.95 -0.10
C MET A 87 -13.06 -8.95 -0.05
N LYS A 88 -13.66 -9.17 1.12
CA LYS A 88 -15.11 -9.18 1.30
C LYS A 88 -15.75 -7.79 1.16
N GLU A 89 -15.10 -6.77 1.71
CA GLU A 89 -15.67 -5.42 1.80
C GLU A 89 -15.33 -4.53 0.60
N CYS A 90 -14.17 -4.75 -0.05
CA CYS A 90 -13.72 -3.86 -1.13
C CYS A 90 -13.82 -4.47 -2.52
N ILE A 91 -13.58 -5.79 -2.67
CA ILE A 91 -13.41 -6.38 -3.99
C ILE A 91 -14.73 -6.95 -4.51
N PRO A 92 -15.25 -6.49 -5.67
CA PRO A 92 -16.44 -7.06 -6.29
C PRO A 92 -16.29 -8.57 -6.53
N ASP A 93 -17.39 -9.33 -6.42
CA ASP A 93 -17.37 -10.79 -6.50
C ASP A 93 -16.80 -11.29 -7.83
N ASP A 94 -17.09 -10.62 -8.93
CA ASP A 94 -16.53 -10.93 -10.26
C ASP A 94 -15.01 -10.69 -10.37
N LYS A 95 -14.41 -9.92 -9.44
CA LYS A 95 -12.97 -9.59 -9.38
C LYS A 95 -12.19 -10.40 -8.35
N LYS A 96 -12.85 -11.12 -7.45
CA LYS A 96 -12.19 -11.93 -6.43
C LYS A 96 -11.26 -12.97 -7.03
N LYS A 97 -11.67 -13.63 -8.12
CA LYS A 97 -10.85 -14.60 -8.83
C LYS A 97 -9.59 -13.97 -9.44
N ASP A 98 -9.70 -12.74 -9.95
CA ASP A 98 -8.56 -11.99 -10.49
C ASP A 98 -7.55 -11.68 -9.37
N CYS A 99 -8.03 -11.27 -8.19
CA CYS A 99 -7.21 -11.04 -7.01
C CYS A 99 -6.48 -12.32 -6.54
N ILE A 100 -7.17 -13.46 -6.51
CA ILE A 100 -6.56 -14.75 -6.16
C ILE A 100 -5.46 -15.11 -7.16
N ASN A 101 -5.72 -14.99 -8.45
CA ASN A 101 -4.74 -15.33 -9.49
C ASN A 101 -3.53 -14.39 -9.47
N SER A 102 -3.74 -13.12 -9.29
CA SER A 102 -2.68 -12.11 -9.15
C SER A 102 -1.83 -12.39 -7.89
N SER A 103 -2.46 -12.72 -6.78
CA SER A 103 -1.76 -13.10 -5.54
C SER A 103 -0.92 -14.37 -5.72
N ARG A 104 -1.42 -15.37 -6.45
CA ARG A 104 -0.65 -16.56 -6.83
C ARG A 104 0.57 -16.23 -7.68
N LEU A 105 0.42 -15.30 -8.62
CA LEU A 105 1.54 -14.81 -9.41
C LEU A 105 2.61 -14.16 -8.53
N PHE A 106 2.21 -13.34 -7.55
CA PHE A 106 3.15 -12.72 -6.60
C PHE A 106 3.92 -13.78 -5.80
N VAL A 107 3.23 -14.76 -5.25
CA VAL A 107 3.87 -15.86 -4.51
C VAL A 107 4.80 -16.67 -5.43
N ALA A 108 4.37 -16.98 -6.65
CA ALA A 108 5.22 -17.67 -7.63
C ALA A 108 6.50 -16.88 -7.95
N LEU A 109 6.39 -15.57 -8.15
CA LEU A 109 7.56 -14.72 -8.39
C LEU A 109 8.50 -14.67 -7.17
N TRP A 110 7.98 -14.64 -5.94
CA TRP A 110 8.82 -14.74 -4.74
C TRP A 110 9.58 -16.06 -4.70
N LEU A 111 8.91 -17.18 -5.00
CA LEU A 111 9.54 -18.49 -5.05
C LEU A 111 10.60 -18.59 -6.16
N VAL A 112 10.34 -18.01 -7.34
CA VAL A 112 11.32 -17.93 -8.43
C VAL A 112 12.56 -17.13 -8.00
N ILE A 113 12.40 -16.00 -7.32
CA ILE A 113 13.53 -15.19 -6.84
C ILE A 113 14.38 -15.99 -5.84
N ILE A 114 13.73 -16.71 -4.90
CA ILE A 114 14.42 -17.57 -3.94
C ILE A 114 15.15 -18.70 -4.67
N PHE A 115 14.50 -19.36 -5.62
CA PHE A 115 15.07 -20.43 -6.43
C PHE A 115 16.29 -19.94 -7.22
N CYS A 116 16.20 -18.78 -7.88
CA CYS A 116 17.34 -18.18 -8.56
C CYS A 116 18.51 -17.90 -7.60
N SER A 117 18.23 -17.42 -6.40
CA SER A 117 19.28 -17.23 -5.38
C SER A 117 20.01 -18.53 -5.02
N ILE A 118 19.29 -19.64 -4.94
CA ILE A 118 19.86 -20.94 -4.66
C ILE A 118 20.70 -21.43 -5.86
N ILE A 119 20.14 -21.43 -7.07
CA ILE A 119 20.81 -21.92 -8.28
C ILE A 119 22.09 -21.13 -8.59
N PHE A 120 22.03 -19.81 -8.46
CA PHE A 120 23.21 -18.95 -8.72
C PHE A 120 24.15 -18.83 -7.52
N ASN A 121 23.85 -19.53 -6.41
CA ASN A 121 24.59 -19.44 -5.16
C ASN A 121 24.87 -17.96 -4.77
N SER A 122 23.86 -17.12 -4.90
CA SER A 122 23.96 -15.67 -4.70
C SER A 122 22.73 -15.12 -3.97
N LEU A 123 22.97 -14.35 -2.93
CA LEU A 123 21.90 -13.63 -2.23
C LEU A 123 21.38 -12.41 -3.00
N LEU A 124 22.02 -12.01 -4.09
CA LEU A 124 21.72 -10.78 -4.81
C LEU A 124 20.24 -10.69 -5.27
N PRO A 125 19.60 -11.74 -5.82
CA PRO A 125 18.18 -11.67 -6.17
C PRO A 125 17.29 -11.38 -4.96
N ILE A 126 17.53 -12.01 -3.81
CA ILE A 126 16.79 -11.77 -2.57
C ILE A 126 17.01 -10.34 -2.09
N LEU A 127 18.26 -9.86 -2.07
CA LEU A 127 18.59 -8.51 -1.61
C LEU A 127 17.96 -7.42 -2.48
N LEU A 128 17.88 -7.64 -3.79
CA LEU A 128 17.31 -6.65 -4.71
C LEU A 128 15.79 -6.67 -4.78
N PHE A 129 15.15 -7.84 -4.70
CA PHE A 129 13.73 -7.97 -5.01
C PHE A 129 12.85 -8.36 -3.83
N LEU A 130 13.36 -9.05 -2.80
CA LEU A 130 12.56 -9.45 -1.64
C LEU A 130 12.86 -8.61 -0.41
N LEU A 131 14.13 -8.35 -0.11
CA LEU A 131 14.49 -7.60 1.09
C LEU A 131 13.83 -6.21 1.16
N PRO A 132 13.77 -5.40 0.06
CA PRO A 132 13.09 -4.10 0.10
C PRO A 132 11.62 -4.19 0.51
N LYS A 133 10.95 -5.29 0.20
CA LYS A 133 9.53 -5.52 0.56
C LYS A 133 9.32 -5.79 2.06
N CYS A 134 10.38 -6.14 2.77
CA CYS A 134 10.35 -6.39 4.22
C CYS A 134 10.47 -5.11 5.06
N PHE A 135 10.72 -3.97 4.43
CA PHE A 135 10.79 -2.67 5.09
C PHE A 135 9.56 -1.84 4.77
N ALA A 136 9.18 -0.97 5.70
CA ALA A 136 8.27 0.11 5.36
C ALA A 136 8.95 1.04 4.34
N SER A 137 8.26 1.32 3.25
CA SER A 137 8.77 2.25 2.26
C SER A 137 8.72 3.70 2.77
N LEU A 138 9.56 4.59 2.21
CA LEU A 138 9.45 6.03 2.44
C LEU A 138 8.04 6.55 2.09
N ASN A 139 7.37 5.93 1.13
CA ASN A 139 6.00 6.23 0.77
C ASN A 139 5.04 6.06 1.96
N MET A 140 5.26 5.08 2.82
CA MET A 140 4.46 4.91 4.04
C MET A 140 4.65 6.08 5.00
N VAL A 141 5.89 6.58 5.18
CA VAL A 141 6.16 7.74 6.03
C VAL A 141 5.43 8.97 5.50
N TRP A 142 5.56 9.25 4.21
CA TRP A 142 4.89 10.40 3.59
C TRP A 142 3.37 10.23 3.61
N GLY A 143 2.85 9.04 3.25
CA GLY A 143 1.40 8.75 3.28
C GLY A 143 0.79 8.96 4.66
N LEU A 144 1.48 8.54 5.73
CA LEU A 144 1.02 8.78 7.10
C LEU A 144 0.93 10.28 7.43
N THR A 145 1.88 11.10 6.98
CA THR A 145 1.82 12.55 7.23
C THR A 145 0.62 13.21 6.57
N GLN A 146 0.06 12.62 5.53
CA GLN A 146 -1.03 13.18 4.74
C GLN A 146 -2.41 13.04 5.38
N HIS A 147 -2.60 12.06 6.26
CA HIS A 147 -3.90 11.78 6.92
C HIS A 147 -3.83 11.88 8.44
N MET A 148 -2.65 11.66 9.02
CA MET A 148 -2.47 11.51 10.45
C MET A 148 -2.85 12.75 11.24
N GLY A 149 -3.71 12.58 12.29
CA GLY A 149 -4.16 13.67 13.15
C GLY A 149 -5.18 14.61 12.51
N LEU A 150 -5.75 14.26 11.37
CA LEU A 150 -6.85 14.96 10.72
C LEU A 150 -8.20 14.35 11.10
N LYS A 151 -9.29 14.95 10.62
CA LYS A 151 -10.64 14.46 10.90
C LYS A 151 -10.92 13.17 10.15
N GLU A 152 -11.62 12.25 10.79
CA GLU A 152 -11.94 10.92 10.30
C GLU A 152 -13.36 10.85 9.76
N GLY A 153 -13.60 10.04 8.73
CA GLY A 153 -14.93 9.75 8.21
C GLY A 153 -15.71 10.95 7.66
N ILE A 154 -15.03 12.01 7.23
CA ILE A 154 -15.65 13.19 6.65
C ILE A 154 -15.50 13.17 5.14
N LYS A 155 -16.59 13.57 4.46
CA LYS A 155 -16.61 13.66 2.98
C LYS A 155 -15.75 14.78 2.39
N ASP A 156 -15.48 15.82 3.18
CA ASP A 156 -14.66 16.95 2.71
C ASP A 156 -13.18 16.64 2.92
N HIS A 157 -12.51 16.25 1.86
CA HIS A 157 -11.10 15.85 1.87
C HIS A 157 -10.13 16.92 2.38
N ARG A 158 -10.51 18.21 2.37
CA ARG A 158 -9.69 19.29 2.93
C ARG A 158 -9.49 19.17 4.44
N PHE A 159 -10.36 18.42 5.13
CA PHE A 159 -10.26 18.19 6.58
C PHE A 159 -9.70 16.82 6.95
N SER A 160 -9.73 15.85 6.04
CA SER A 160 -9.21 14.49 6.25
C SER A 160 -7.88 14.23 5.56
N THR A 161 -7.38 15.20 4.78
CA THR A 161 -6.18 15.07 3.95
C THR A 161 -5.36 16.35 4.01
N ARG A 162 -4.05 16.27 3.87
CA ARG A 162 -3.17 17.44 3.75
C ARG A 162 -2.15 17.27 2.64
N SER A 163 -1.88 18.35 1.90
CA SER A 163 -0.73 18.45 1.03
C SER A 163 0.49 18.91 1.83
N ILE A 164 1.67 18.38 1.50
CA ILE A 164 2.94 18.70 2.15
C ILE A 164 3.90 19.28 1.12
N ARG A 165 4.98 19.93 1.58
CA ARG A 165 6.02 20.40 0.67
C ARG A 165 7.23 19.50 0.73
N LEU A 166 7.66 19.01 -0.43
CA LEU A 166 8.87 18.23 -0.59
C LEU A 166 9.87 18.98 -1.46
N ASN A 167 11.16 18.67 -1.31
CA ASN A 167 12.14 19.14 -2.26
C ASN A 167 11.97 18.43 -3.62
N PRO A 168 12.51 18.97 -4.73
CA PRO A 168 12.28 18.43 -6.07
C PRO A 168 12.64 16.95 -6.24
N ILE A 169 13.67 16.46 -5.56
CA ILE A 169 14.12 15.06 -5.64
C ILE A 169 13.07 14.15 -4.99
N PHE A 170 12.67 14.45 -3.76
CA PHE A 170 11.65 13.64 -3.07
C PHE A 170 10.27 13.78 -3.73
N SER A 171 9.92 14.94 -4.23
CA SER A 171 8.71 15.16 -5.02
C SER A 171 8.68 14.29 -6.28
N PHE A 172 9.81 14.18 -6.99
CA PHE A 172 9.94 13.26 -8.13
C PHE A 172 9.80 11.79 -7.72
N ILE A 173 10.50 11.36 -6.66
CA ILE A 173 10.44 9.98 -6.15
C ILE A 173 9.04 9.63 -5.65
N TYR A 174 8.34 10.60 -5.06
CA TYR A 174 6.99 10.42 -4.55
C TYR A 174 5.90 10.69 -5.59
N TRP A 175 6.25 10.83 -6.86
CA TRP A 175 5.33 11.00 -7.99
C TRP A 175 4.37 12.18 -7.85
N LYS A 176 4.80 13.28 -7.23
CA LYS A 176 3.97 14.46 -6.93
C LYS A 176 2.80 14.18 -5.98
N MET A 177 2.83 13.06 -5.26
CA MET A 177 1.77 12.70 -4.32
C MET A 177 1.78 13.55 -3.03
N GLU A 178 2.73 14.47 -2.88
CA GLU A 178 2.70 15.53 -1.88
C GLU A 178 1.50 16.49 -2.07
N TYR A 179 0.94 16.59 -3.26
CA TYR A 179 -0.31 17.29 -3.57
C TYR A 179 -1.52 16.40 -3.29
N HIS A 180 -1.65 15.97 -2.03
CA HIS A 180 -2.56 14.87 -1.69
C HIS A 180 -4.03 15.31 -1.54
N ILE A 181 -4.28 16.56 -1.14
CA ILE A 181 -5.63 17.14 -1.16
C ILE A 181 -6.15 17.17 -2.61
N GLU A 182 -5.34 17.65 -3.53
CA GLU A 182 -5.65 17.74 -4.94
C GLU A 182 -5.89 16.33 -5.53
N HIS A 183 -5.08 15.37 -5.12
CA HIS A 183 -5.26 13.97 -5.51
C HIS A 183 -6.60 13.39 -5.03
N HIS A 184 -6.97 13.60 -3.76
CA HIS A 184 -8.25 13.14 -3.23
C HIS A 184 -9.45 13.85 -3.86
N MET A 185 -9.34 15.13 -4.15
CA MET A 185 -10.42 15.91 -4.78
C MET A 185 -10.57 15.56 -6.27
N PHE A 186 -9.48 15.23 -6.95
CA PHE A 186 -9.43 14.99 -8.39
C PHE A 186 -8.65 13.71 -8.74
N PRO A 187 -9.11 12.53 -8.29
CA PRO A 187 -8.34 11.27 -8.38
C PRO A 187 -8.05 10.82 -9.81
N LEU A 188 -8.76 11.34 -10.81
CA LEU A 188 -8.53 11.04 -12.22
C LEU A 188 -7.45 11.92 -12.85
N VAL A 189 -6.97 12.96 -12.16
CA VAL A 189 -5.90 13.80 -12.66
C VAL A 189 -4.56 13.10 -12.47
N PRO A 190 -3.78 12.90 -13.55
CA PRO A 190 -2.46 12.27 -13.44
C PRO A 190 -1.54 13.06 -12.51
N SER A 191 -0.73 12.35 -11.73
CA SER A 191 0.10 12.93 -10.67
C SER A 191 1.00 14.09 -11.13
N HIS A 192 1.53 14.04 -12.35
CA HIS A 192 2.37 15.10 -12.91
C HIS A 192 1.61 16.40 -13.21
N ASN A 193 0.29 16.38 -13.21
CA ASN A 193 -0.57 17.55 -13.39
C ASN A 193 -1.14 18.11 -12.07
N LEU A 194 -1.04 17.38 -10.95
CA LEU A 194 -1.52 17.87 -9.65
C LEU A 194 -0.96 19.24 -9.24
N PRO A 195 0.34 19.55 -9.51
CA PRO A 195 0.89 20.88 -9.20
C PRO A 195 0.23 22.04 -9.95
N LYS A 196 -0.62 21.78 -10.93
CA LYS A 196 -1.32 22.83 -11.71
C LYS A 196 -2.72 23.13 -11.17
N LEU A 197 -3.21 22.34 -10.24
CA LEU A 197 -4.49 22.54 -9.55
C LEU A 197 -4.34 23.48 -8.38
#